data_55d693935f0727911545c0522f2a6cad
#
_entry.id   55d693935f0727911545c0522f2a6cad
#
_cell.length_a   1.000
_cell.length_b   1.000
_cell.length_c   1.000
_cell.angle_alpha   90.00
_cell.angle_beta   90.00
_cell.angle_gamma   90.00
#
_symmetry.space_group_name_H-M   'P 1'
#
loop_
_entity.id
_entity.type
_entity.pdbx_description
1 polymer ?
#
loop_
_entity_poly.entity_id
_entity_poly.type
_entity_poly.pdbx_seq_one_letter_code
_entity_poly.pdbx_strand_id
1 'polypeptide(L)'
;MANERKMIEPFTESQIRKNGDQDLISYGTSSFGYDVRCANEFKVFTNINSAVVDPKNFDESSFVNLESDICIIPPNSFALARTVEYFRIPRNVLTICLGKSTYARCGIIVNVTPLEPEWEGHVTLEFSNTTPLPAKIYANEGVAQMVFLQSDEDCDESYKDRSGKYQGQTGVTLPKA
;
A
#
# COMPACT_ATOMS: atom_id res chain seq x y z
N MET A 1 15.58 -0.86 -15.07
CA MET A 1 15.39 -1.49 -13.75
C MET A 1 13.98 -2.07 -13.60
N ALA A 2 12.90 -1.30 -13.66
CA ALA A 2 11.54 -1.84 -13.48
C ALA A 2 11.19 -2.95 -14.51
N ASN A 3 11.37 -2.70 -15.80
CA ASN A 3 11.07 -3.67 -16.85
C ASN A 3 12.08 -4.84 -16.92
N GLU A 4 13.37 -4.55 -16.81
CA GLU A 4 14.42 -5.59 -16.96
C GLU A 4 14.43 -6.58 -15.78
N ARG A 5 14.16 -6.12 -14.57
CA ARG A 5 14.14 -6.92 -13.34
C ARG A 5 12.73 -7.29 -12.86
N LYS A 6 11.67 -6.91 -13.61
CA LYS A 6 10.26 -7.08 -13.22
C LYS A 6 9.98 -6.63 -11.79
N MET A 7 10.60 -5.51 -11.40
CA MET A 7 10.53 -5.00 -10.03
C MET A 7 9.10 -4.59 -9.64
N ILE A 8 8.30 -4.14 -10.61
CA ILE A 8 6.90 -3.71 -10.44
C ILE A 8 6.06 -4.38 -11.53
N GLU A 9 4.96 -5.05 -11.15
CA GLU A 9 4.08 -5.74 -12.08
C GLU A 9 2.60 -5.62 -11.65
N PRO A 10 1.68 -5.11 -12.50
CA PRO A 10 1.93 -4.51 -13.81
C PRO A 10 2.65 -3.15 -13.71
N PHE A 11 3.55 -2.87 -14.66
CA PHE A 11 4.30 -1.62 -14.71
C PHE A 11 3.66 -0.63 -15.70
N THR A 12 3.45 0.62 -15.27
CA THR A 12 2.93 1.71 -16.10
C THR A 12 4.03 2.74 -16.32
N GLU A 13 4.51 2.88 -17.57
CA GLU A 13 5.71 3.65 -17.94
C GLU A 13 5.54 5.17 -17.78
N SER A 14 4.31 5.65 -17.74
CA SER A 14 3.99 7.08 -17.64
C SER A 14 2.90 7.34 -16.61
N GLN A 15 2.72 8.60 -16.24
CA GLN A 15 1.62 9.01 -15.36
C GLN A 15 0.27 8.96 -16.11
N ILE A 16 -0.63 8.15 -15.61
CA ILE A 16 -2.03 8.10 -16.07
C ILE A 16 -2.86 9.01 -15.17
N ARG A 17 -3.65 9.90 -15.79
CA ARG A 17 -4.48 10.90 -15.12
C ARG A 17 -5.93 10.88 -15.56
N LYS A 18 -6.25 10.10 -16.60
CA LYS A 18 -7.58 10.00 -17.17
C LYS A 18 -7.87 8.58 -17.64
N ASN A 19 -9.14 8.20 -17.58
CA ASN A 19 -9.68 7.04 -18.26
C ASN A 19 -10.84 7.52 -19.13
N GLY A 20 -10.59 7.68 -20.45
CA GLY A 20 -11.49 8.41 -21.34
C GLY A 20 -11.65 9.86 -20.88
N ASP A 21 -12.89 10.29 -20.64
CA ASP A 21 -13.22 11.65 -20.16
C ASP A 21 -13.18 11.78 -18.62
N GLN A 22 -13.02 10.68 -17.89
CA GLN A 22 -13.00 10.68 -16.41
C GLN A 22 -11.61 11.04 -15.90
N ASP A 23 -11.53 12.05 -15.02
CA ASP A 23 -10.32 12.38 -14.28
C ASP A 23 -10.03 11.34 -13.20
N LEU A 24 -8.78 10.90 -13.10
CA LEU A 24 -8.30 9.94 -12.09
C LEU A 24 -7.29 10.59 -11.15
N ILE A 25 -7.22 10.09 -9.92
CA ILE A 25 -6.07 10.33 -9.07
C ILE A 25 -4.89 9.58 -9.69
N SER A 26 -3.89 10.33 -10.16
CA SER A 26 -2.84 9.83 -11.05
C SER A 26 -2.04 8.67 -10.46
N TYR A 27 -1.63 7.74 -11.33
CA TYR A 27 -0.76 6.61 -10.99
C TYR A 27 0.27 6.35 -12.09
N GLY A 28 1.25 5.49 -11.81
CA GLY A 28 2.32 5.14 -12.73
C GLY A 28 3.64 5.87 -12.43
N THR A 29 4.57 5.84 -13.37
CA THR A 29 5.93 6.36 -13.19
C THR A 29 5.94 7.87 -13.01
N SER A 30 6.57 8.35 -11.93
CA SER A 30 6.89 9.76 -11.66
C SER A 30 8.37 10.04 -11.93
N SER A 31 8.85 11.27 -11.63
CA SER A 31 10.25 11.66 -11.91
C SER A 31 11.29 10.79 -11.19
N PHE A 32 11.05 10.44 -9.91
CA PHE A 32 11.95 9.63 -9.08
C PHE A 32 11.20 8.59 -8.25
N GLY A 33 10.08 8.08 -8.74
CA GLY A 33 9.29 7.11 -8.01
C GLY A 33 8.16 6.55 -8.86
N TYR A 34 7.25 5.84 -8.20
CA TYR A 34 6.12 5.21 -8.83
C TYR A 34 4.87 5.40 -7.96
N ASP A 35 3.82 5.99 -8.54
CA ASP A 35 2.53 6.14 -7.86
C ASP A 35 1.74 4.84 -8.00
N VAL A 36 1.51 4.16 -6.86
CA VAL A 36 0.82 2.87 -6.81
C VAL A 36 -0.69 3.04 -6.74
N ARG A 37 -1.39 2.06 -7.29
CA ARG A 37 -2.85 1.96 -7.23
C ARG A 37 -3.32 1.14 -6.04
N CYS A 38 -4.48 1.50 -5.51
CA CYS A 38 -5.21 0.68 -4.57
C CYS A 38 -6.01 -0.41 -5.32
N ALA A 39 -5.95 -1.66 -4.89
CA ALA A 39 -6.86 -2.70 -5.38
C ALA A 39 -8.28 -2.49 -4.80
N ASN A 40 -9.25 -3.25 -5.28
CA ASN A 40 -10.66 -3.16 -4.84
C ASN A 40 -10.97 -4.01 -3.60
N GLU A 41 -9.95 -4.60 -2.98
CA GLU A 41 -10.06 -5.42 -1.77
C GLU A 41 -9.69 -4.58 -0.54
N PHE A 42 -10.65 -4.45 0.38
CA PHE A 42 -10.49 -3.66 1.60
C PHE A 42 -10.87 -4.46 2.83
N LYS A 43 -10.24 -4.12 3.94
CA LYS A 43 -10.65 -4.52 5.29
C LYS A 43 -10.88 -3.24 6.09
N VAL A 44 -12.15 -2.92 6.37
CA VAL A 44 -12.54 -1.72 7.11
C VAL A 44 -12.63 -2.04 8.59
N PHE A 45 -11.90 -1.30 9.42
CA PHE A 45 -11.90 -1.51 10.87
C PHE A 45 -13.27 -1.16 11.48
N THR A 46 -13.71 -2.00 12.41
CA THR A 46 -14.89 -1.81 13.25
C THR A 46 -14.53 -2.07 14.71
N ASN A 47 -15.10 -1.28 15.62
CA ASN A 47 -14.87 -1.40 17.06
C ASN A 47 -15.96 -2.22 17.79
N ILE A 48 -16.78 -2.98 17.04
CA ILE A 48 -17.92 -3.69 17.61
C ILE A 48 -17.49 -4.93 18.39
N ASN A 49 -16.44 -5.61 17.92
CA ASN A 49 -16.06 -6.95 18.39
C ASN A 49 -14.87 -6.97 19.36
N SER A 50 -14.18 -5.84 19.56
CA SER A 50 -13.01 -5.80 20.44
C SER A 50 -12.99 -4.52 21.27
N ALA A 51 -12.62 -4.63 22.54
CA ALA A 51 -12.45 -3.49 23.45
C ALA A 51 -11.05 -2.85 23.36
N VAL A 52 -10.06 -3.58 22.82
CA VAL A 52 -8.65 -3.17 22.76
C VAL A 52 -8.05 -3.68 21.45
N VAL A 53 -7.25 -2.84 20.80
CA VAL A 53 -6.41 -3.26 19.66
C VAL A 53 -5.08 -3.76 20.22
N ASP A 54 -4.85 -5.07 20.12
CA ASP A 54 -3.60 -5.71 20.55
C ASP A 54 -2.84 -6.26 19.34
N PRO A 55 -1.65 -5.72 18.97
CA PRO A 55 -0.90 -6.19 17.82
C PRO A 55 -0.32 -7.61 18.00
N LYS A 56 -0.23 -8.13 19.24
CA LYS A 56 0.21 -9.50 19.52
C LYS A 56 -0.92 -10.52 19.50
N ASN A 57 -2.15 -10.07 19.69
CA ASN A 57 -3.35 -10.90 19.71
C ASN A 57 -4.49 -10.17 18.98
N PHE A 58 -4.25 -9.88 17.69
CA PHE A 58 -5.18 -9.10 16.90
C PHE A 58 -6.44 -9.93 16.57
N ASP A 59 -7.60 -9.37 16.88
CA ASP A 59 -8.90 -9.98 16.58
C ASP A 59 -9.32 -9.64 15.14
N GLU A 60 -9.27 -10.63 14.25
CA GLU A 60 -9.65 -10.48 12.84
C GLU A 60 -11.12 -10.08 12.65
N SER A 61 -12.00 -10.40 13.61
CA SER A 61 -13.40 -9.99 13.59
C SER A 61 -13.59 -8.46 13.73
N SER A 62 -12.51 -7.74 14.08
CA SER A 62 -12.47 -6.28 14.06
C SER A 62 -12.44 -5.67 12.65
N PHE A 63 -12.40 -6.49 11.60
CA PHE A 63 -12.49 -6.02 10.22
C PHE A 63 -13.74 -6.53 9.50
N VAL A 64 -14.33 -5.64 8.71
CA VAL A 64 -15.32 -5.99 7.69
C VAL A 64 -14.62 -6.04 6.33
N ASN A 65 -14.71 -7.20 5.65
CA ASN A 65 -14.19 -7.34 4.31
C ASN A 65 -15.13 -6.66 3.30
N LEU A 66 -14.56 -5.89 2.41
CA LEU A 66 -15.29 -5.16 1.37
C LEU A 66 -14.56 -5.33 0.05
N GLU A 67 -15.26 -5.74 -1.00
CA GLU A 67 -14.80 -5.66 -2.39
C GLU A 67 -15.65 -4.62 -3.12
N SER A 68 -15.03 -3.50 -3.53
CA SER A 68 -15.74 -2.36 -4.10
C SER A 68 -14.79 -1.42 -4.84
N ASP A 69 -15.32 -0.67 -5.79
CA ASP A 69 -14.58 0.42 -6.46
C ASP A 69 -14.36 1.64 -5.56
N ILE A 70 -15.14 1.77 -4.48
CA ILE A 70 -15.01 2.84 -3.50
C ILE A 70 -15.09 2.26 -2.09
N CYS A 71 -14.05 2.47 -1.29
CA CYS A 71 -14.09 2.21 0.14
C CYS A 71 -14.46 3.49 0.90
N ILE A 72 -15.37 3.38 1.86
CA ILE A 72 -15.71 4.47 2.79
C ILE A 72 -15.15 4.12 4.16
N ILE A 73 -14.15 4.89 4.60
CA ILE A 73 -13.55 4.75 5.93
C ILE A 73 -14.34 5.63 6.92
N PRO A 74 -14.89 5.05 8.00
CA PRO A 74 -15.59 5.84 9.01
C PRO A 74 -14.73 6.95 9.62
N PRO A 75 -15.35 7.98 10.24
CA PRO A 75 -14.62 9.04 10.94
C PRO A 75 -13.66 8.47 11.99
N ASN A 76 -12.44 9.01 12.07
CA ASN A 76 -11.40 8.61 13.04
C ASN A 76 -11.16 7.09 13.09
N SER A 77 -11.29 6.42 11.95
CA SER A 77 -11.07 4.98 11.78
C SER A 77 -10.01 4.71 10.71
N PHE A 78 -9.78 3.45 10.40
CA PHE A 78 -8.80 3.04 9.40
C PHE A 78 -9.28 1.87 8.56
N ALA A 79 -8.62 1.65 7.43
CA ALA A 79 -8.83 0.50 6.59
C ALA A 79 -7.49 -0.03 6.08
N LEU A 80 -7.44 -1.32 5.83
CA LEU A 80 -6.35 -1.96 5.11
C LEU A 80 -6.80 -2.25 3.68
N ALA A 81 -5.87 -2.10 2.74
CA ALA A 81 -6.03 -2.52 1.36
C ALA A 81 -4.71 -3.10 0.85
N ARG A 82 -4.63 -3.47 -0.42
CA ARG A 82 -3.36 -3.83 -1.05
C ARG A 82 -3.14 -3.04 -2.33
N THR A 83 -1.90 -3.00 -2.77
CA THR A 83 -1.58 -2.46 -4.10
C THR A 83 -2.10 -3.38 -5.21
N VAL A 84 -2.46 -2.78 -6.37
CA VAL A 84 -2.65 -3.52 -7.61
C VAL A 84 -1.32 -4.10 -8.07
N GLU A 85 -0.26 -3.32 -7.89
CA GLU A 85 1.10 -3.68 -8.27
C GLU A 85 1.69 -4.72 -7.32
N TYR A 86 2.37 -5.70 -7.90
CA TYR A 86 3.23 -6.67 -7.22
C TYR A 86 4.67 -6.20 -7.30
N PHE A 87 5.40 -6.23 -6.21
CA PHE A 87 6.78 -5.77 -6.10
C PHE A 87 7.77 -6.91 -5.93
N ARG A 88 8.96 -6.75 -6.50
CA ARG A 88 10.15 -7.58 -6.28
C ARG A 88 11.32 -6.65 -6.08
N ILE A 89 11.66 -6.38 -4.83
CA ILE A 89 12.69 -5.40 -4.48
C ILE A 89 14.07 -6.04 -4.67
N PRO A 90 14.97 -5.43 -5.49
CA PRO A 90 16.32 -5.93 -5.65
C PRO A 90 17.14 -5.88 -4.36
N ARG A 91 18.18 -6.72 -4.26
CA ARG A 91 19.03 -6.84 -3.06
C ARG A 91 19.77 -5.54 -2.68
N ASN A 92 19.98 -4.66 -3.64
CA ASN A 92 20.62 -3.36 -3.44
C ASN A 92 19.63 -2.18 -3.45
N VAL A 93 18.35 -2.42 -3.21
CA VAL A 93 17.32 -1.36 -3.20
C VAL A 93 16.54 -1.38 -1.90
N LEU A 94 16.37 -0.20 -1.29
CA LEU A 94 15.40 0.06 -0.24
C LEU A 94 14.25 0.87 -0.85
N THR A 95 13.00 0.52 -0.51
CA THR A 95 11.83 1.27 -0.99
C THR A 95 11.10 1.90 0.18
N ILE A 96 10.76 3.18 0.04
CA ILE A 96 9.97 3.93 1.02
C ILE A 96 8.64 4.31 0.36
N CYS A 97 7.54 4.04 1.04
CA CYS A 97 6.20 4.44 0.63
C CYS A 97 5.81 5.75 1.32
N LEU A 98 5.36 6.72 0.55
CA LEU A 98 4.85 8.00 1.01
C LEU A 98 3.40 8.18 0.54
N GLY A 99 2.59 8.84 1.38
CA GLY A 99 1.22 9.17 1.01
C GLY A 99 1.14 10.11 -0.20
N LYS A 100 0.07 9.99 -0.98
CA LYS A 100 -0.19 10.89 -2.11
C LYS A 100 -0.78 12.21 -1.63
N SER A 101 -0.28 13.33 -2.16
CA SER A 101 -0.65 14.68 -1.74
C SER A 101 -2.17 14.97 -1.83
N THR A 102 -2.88 14.32 -2.76
CA THR A 102 -4.34 14.45 -2.91
C THR A 102 -5.06 13.95 -1.65
N TYR A 103 -4.70 12.76 -1.16
CA TYR A 103 -5.28 12.19 0.06
C TYR A 103 -4.77 12.90 1.33
N ALA A 104 -3.48 13.22 1.38
CA ALA A 104 -2.89 13.89 2.53
C ALA A 104 -3.58 15.25 2.83
N ARG A 105 -3.93 16.02 1.79
CA ARG A 105 -4.67 17.29 1.94
C ARG A 105 -6.13 17.13 2.35
N CYS A 106 -6.67 15.92 2.28
CA CYS A 106 -8.00 15.57 2.79
C CYS A 106 -7.94 14.95 4.19
N GLY A 107 -6.77 14.95 4.87
CA GLY A 107 -6.62 14.35 6.18
C GLY A 107 -6.60 12.82 6.16
N ILE A 108 -6.26 12.22 5.03
CA ILE A 108 -6.10 10.76 4.89
C ILE A 108 -4.61 10.45 4.86
N ILE A 109 -4.17 9.62 5.78
CA ILE A 109 -2.78 9.18 5.88
C ILE A 109 -2.69 7.78 5.29
N VAL A 110 -1.69 7.56 4.44
CA VAL A 110 -1.26 6.22 4.01
C VAL A 110 0.04 5.92 4.73
N ASN A 111 0.04 4.87 5.53
CA ASN A 111 1.21 4.39 6.24
C ASN A 111 1.64 3.05 5.64
N VAL A 112 2.93 2.87 5.42
CA VAL A 112 3.56 1.60 5.02
C VAL A 112 4.99 1.62 5.55
N THR A 113 5.41 0.54 6.19
CA THR A 113 6.82 0.40 6.60
C THR A 113 7.72 0.19 5.38
N PRO A 114 9.02 0.52 5.44
CA PRO A 114 9.93 0.35 4.32
C PRO A 114 9.91 -1.08 3.76
N LEU A 115 9.95 -1.21 2.43
CA LEU A 115 10.16 -2.49 1.76
C LEU A 115 11.65 -2.72 1.67
N GLU A 116 12.13 -3.68 2.41
CA GLU A 116 13.56 -4.00 2.50
C GLU A 116 14.05 -4.78 1.26
N PRO A 117 15.38 -4.86 1.07
CA PRO A 117 15.98 -5.68 0.01
C PRO A 117 15.42 -7.11 -0.03
N GLU A 118 15.12 -7.59 -1.24
CA GLU A 118 14.54 -8.90 -1.55
C GLU A 118 13.13 -9.16 -0.95
N TRP A 119 12.46 -8.14 -0.42
CA TRP A 119 11.04 -8.24 -0.13
C TRP A 119 10.23 -8.38 -1.44
N GLU A 120 9.23 -9.24 -1.42
CA GLU A 120 8.39 -9.53 -2.57
C GLU A 120 6.92 -9.64 -2.13
N GLY A 121 5.99 -9.09 -2.93
CA GLY A 121 4.55 -9.19 -2.65
C GLY A 121 3.72 -8.00 -3.15
N HIS A 122 2.41 -8.08 -2.91
CA HIS A 122 1.54 -6.90 -2.91
C HIS A 122 1.70 -6.15 -1.59
N VAL A 123 1.85 -4.84 -1.65
CA VAL A 123 2.01 -4.02 -0.44
C VAL A 123 0.67 -3.86 0.26
N THR A 124 0.60 -4.17 1.55
CA THR A 124 -0.56 -3.79 2.36
C THR A 124 -0.49 -2.29 2.63
N LEU A 125 -1.54 -1.57 2.26
CA LEU A 125 -1.73 -0.14 2.44
C LEU A 125 -2.58 0.11 3.67
N GLU A 126 -2.09 0.90 4.62
CA GLU A 126 -2.76 1.21 5.88
C GLU A 126 -3.30 2.64 5.81
N PHE A 127 -4.60 2.78 5.50
CA PHE A 127 -5.26 4.08 5.39
C PHE A 127 -5.85 4.51 6.73
N SER A 128 -5.46 5.67 7.24
CA SER A 128 -6.06 6.29 8.42
C SER A 128 -6.88 7.51 8.02
N ASN A 129 -8.16 7.53 8.39
CA ASN A 129 -9.01 8.70 8.29
C ASN A 129 -8.93 9.51 9.58
N THR A 130 -8.19 10.62 9.56
CA THR A 130 -8.01 11.49 10.72
C THR A 130 -9.10 12.58 10.84
N THR A 131 -10.11 12.53 9.99
CA THR A 131 -11.17 13.55 9.94
C THR A 131 -12.44 13.10 10.69
N PRO A 132 -13.29 14.04 11.12
CA PRO A 132 -14.58 13.71 11.73
C PRO A 132 -15.64 13.31 10.70
N LEU A 133 -15.31 13.18 9.43
CA LEU A 133 -16.21 12.81 8.33
C LEU A 133 -15.81 11.47 7.72
N PRO A 134 -16.74 10.71 7.11
CA PRO A 134 -16.40 9.57 6.30
C PRO A 134 -15.50 9.95 5.13
N ALA A 135 -14.45 9.17 4.85
CA ALA A 135 -13.49 9.42 3.79
C ALA A 135 -13.56 8.35 2.70
N LYS A 136 -13.46 8.76 1.43
CA LYS A 136 -13.47 7.85 0.27
C LYS A 136 -12.05 7.51 -0.18
N ILE A 137 -11.82 6.22 -0.45
CA ILE A 137 -10.66 5.72 -1.19
C ILE A 137 -11.18 5.10 -2.47
N TYR A 138 -10.57 5.46 -3.60
CA TYR A 138 -10.93 4.94 -4.92
C TYR A 138 -10.03 3.79 -5.32
N ALA A 139 -10.62 2.64 -5.65
CA ALA A 139 -9.90 1.50 -6.20
C ALA A 139 -9.40 1.80 -7.62
N ASN A 140 -8.31 1.13 -8.02
CA ASN A 140 -7.65 1.27 -9.32
C ASN A 140 -7.08 2.66 -9.62
N GLU A 141 -7.09 3.57 -8.63
CA GLU A 141 -6.51 4.91 -8.72
C GLU A 141 -5.27 5.04 -7.81
N GLY A 142 -4.48 6.09 -8.04
CA GLY A 142 -3.22 6.33 -7.32
C GLY A 142 -3.46 6.76 -5.87
N VAL A 143 -2.81 6.09 -4.91
CA VAL A 143 -3.02 6.33 -3.47
C VAL A 143 -1.75 6.68 -2.70
N ALA A 144 -0.60 6.25 -3.19
CA ALA A 144 0.68 6.44 -2.53
C ALA A 144 1.81 6.47 -3.56
N GLN A 145 2.98 6.99 -3.16
CA GLN A 145 4.18 7.01 -4.00
C GLN A 145 5.26 6.14 -3.38
N MET A 146 5.82 5.24 -4.19
CA MET A 146 7.03 4.49 -3.87
C MET A 146 8.26 5.26 -4.34
N VAL A 147 9.20 5.47 -3.43
CA VAL A 147 10.53 6.05 -3.68
C VAL A 147 11.57 4.96 -3.50
N PHE A 148 12.47 4.82 -4.49
CA PHE A 148 13.48 3.78 -4.52
C PHE A 148 14.86 4.38 -4.26
N LEU A 149 15.56 3.84 -3.28
CA LEU A 149 16.92 4.22 -2.90
C LEU A 149 17.85 3.07 -3.27
N GLN A 150 18.74 3.29 -4.22
CA GLN A 150 19.69 2.28 -4.67
C GLN A 150 21.03 2.47 -3.96
N SER A 151 21.56 1.38 -3.42
CA SER A 151 22.93 1.30 -2.91
C SER A 151 23.89 0.86 -4.02
N ASP A 152 25.16 1.24 -3.91
CA ASP A 152 26.24 0.77 -4.79
C ASP A 152 26.61 -0.68 -4.53
N GLU A 153 26.27 -1.20 -3.34
CA GLU A 153 26.56 -2.58 -2.90
C GLU A 153 25.25 -3.30 -2.51
N ASP A 154 25.28 -4.62 -2.62
CA ASP A 154 24.20 -5.47 -2.10
C ASP A 154 24.24 -5.46 -0.57
N CYS A 155 23.08 -5.60 0.09
CA CYS A 155 23.04 -5.74 1.54
C CYS A 155 23.58 -7.10 1.98
N ASP A 156 24.25 -7.13 3.14
CA ASP A 156 24.79 -8.38 3.72
C ASP A 156 23.68 -9.37 4.06
N GLU A 157 22.58 -8.88 4.63
CA GLU A 157 21.44 -9.69 5.01
C GLU A 157 20.13 -9.05 4.53
N SER A 158 19.38 -9.76 3.70
CA SER A 158 18.12 -9.29 3.13
C SER A 158 16.90 -9.69 3.97
N TYR A 159 15.74 -9.12 3.63
CA TYR A 159 14.46 -9.51 4.23
C TYR A 159 14.14 -11.00 4.00
N LYS A 160 14.52 -11.53 2.86
CA LYS A 160 14.36 -12.95 2.51
C LYS A 160 15.28 -13.83 3.34
N ASP A 161 16.54 -13.43 3.52
CA ASP A 161 17.54 -14.17 4.32
C ASP A 161 17.07 -14.33 5.78
N ARG A 162 16.43 -13.27 6.34
CA ARG A 162 15.87 -13.26 7.70
C ARG A 162 14.51 -13.98 7.81
N SER A 163 14.00 -14.57 6.74
CA SER A 163 12.67 -15.18 6.71
C SER A 163 11.56 -14.22 7.17
N GLY A 164 11.60 -12.98 6.65
CA GLY A 164 10.71 -11.91 7.04
C GLY A 164 9.23 -12.29 6.96
N LYS A 165 8.47 -12.01 8.01
CA LYS A 165 7.08 -12.50 8.23
C LYS A 165 6.05 -12.05 7.20
N TYR A 166 6.37 -11.02 6.44
CA TYR A 166 5.50 -10.48 5.38
C TYR A 166 6.01 -10.76 3.96
N GLN A 167 6.88 -11.74 3.79
CA GLN A 167 7.37 -12.16 2.47
C GLN A 167 6.25 -12.84 1.68
N GLY A 168 6.13 -12.53 0.38
CA GLY A 168 5.21 -13.19 -0.53
C GLY A 168 3.72 -12.86 -0.31
N GLN A 169 3.39 -11.65 0.13
CA GLN A 169 1.99 -11.25 0.34
C GLN A 169 1.20 -11.27 -0.97
N THR A 170 0.05 -11.96 -0.99
CA THR A 170 -0.83 -12.06 -2.16
C THR A 170 -2.17 -11.34 -1.98
N GLY A 171 -2.56 -11.00 -0.76
CA GLY A 171 -3.79 -10.29 -0.41
C GLY A 171 -3.56 -9.24 0.67
N VAL A 172 -4.63 -8.67 1.22
CA VAL A 172 -4.56 -7.76 2.38
C VAL A 172 -4.14 -8.57 3.60
N THR A 173 -2.91 -8.33 4.05
CA THR A 173 -2.32 -9.10 5.16
C THR A 173 -2.58 -8.41 6.50
N LEU A 174 -3.05 -9.20 7.47
CA LEU A 174 -3.28 -8.76 8.85
C LEU A 174 -1.98 -8.76 9.67
N PRO A 175 -1.98 -8.08 10.85
CA PRO A 175 -0.83 -8.08 11.74
C PRO A 175 -0.37 -9.49 12.10
N LYS A 176 0.95 -9.70 12.10
CA LYS A 176 1.60 -10.93 12.56
C LYS A 176 2.58 -10.59 13.67
N ALA A 177 2.50 -11.23 14.79
CA ALA A 177 3.44 -11.08 15.91
C ALA A 177 4.75 -11.83 15.66
#